data_67782881c14f7669049910913c27ed63
#
_entry.id   67782881c14f7669049910913c27ed63
#
_cell.length_a   1.000
_cell.length_b   1.000
_cell.length_c   1.000
_cell.angle_alpha   90.00
_cell.angle_beta   90.00
_cell.angle_gamma   90.00
#
_symmetry.space_group_name_H-M   'P 1'
#
loop_
_entity.id
_entity.type
_entity.pdbx_description
1 polymer ?
#
loop_
_entity_poly.entity_id
_entity_poly.type
_entity_poly.pdbx_seq_one_letter_code
_entity_poly.pdbx_strand_id
1 'polypeptide(L)'
;MSEAASSTSADVTALLVRWSQGDANALDALMGLLYDECRAIAARQMRRERPGHTLDPTSLVHELYLRLIDQRHATWENRAQFFGIAARMMRRILVDHARAKRRAKRGGSPTLVSLGAASEEPAAARTGDVLAIDDALERLAAIDQDQVRIIELRFFAGLTVEETAHVLGRSPRTVKREWRLAKAWLFRELQEQSS
;
A
#
# COMPACT_ATOMS: atom_id res chain seq x y z
N MET A 1 -14.61 -0.62 -25.77
CA MET A 1 -13.60 -0.80 -24.68
C MET A 1 -14.21 -0.97 -23.29
N SER A 2 -15.49 -0.70 -23.08
CA SER A 2 -16.18 -0.81 -21.76
C SER A 2 -16.55 -2.23 -21.36
N GLU A 3 -16.84 -3.12 -22.31
CA GLU A 3 -17.33 -4.49 -22.08
C GLU A 3 -16.24 -5.43 -21.52
N ALA A 4 -15.01 -5.35 -22.04
CA ALA A 4 -13.89 -6.18 -21.58
C ALA A 4 -13.49 -5.86 -20.13
N ALA A 5 -13.54 -4.59 -19.72
CA ALA A 5 -13.27 -4.18 -18.34
C ALA A 5 -14.37 -4.64 -17.36
N SER A 6 -15.62 -4.73 -17.84
CA SER A 6 -16.77 -5.19 -17.04
C SER A 6 -16.73 -6.71 -16.81
N SER A 7 -16.35 -7.50 -17.82
CA SER A 7 -16.22 -8.95 -17.69
C SER A 7 -15.08 -9.32 -16.72
N THR A 8 -13.92 -8.68 -16.84
CA THR A 8 -12.78 -8.91 -15.93
C THR A 8 -13.12 -8.58 -14.47
N SER A 9 -13.95 -7.56 -14.22
CA SER A 9 -14.37 -7.21 -12.86
C SER A 9 -15.33 -8.24 -12.26
N ALA A 10 -16.24 -8.81 -13.07
CA ALA A 10 -17.15 -9.86 -12.66
C ALA A 10 -16.38 -11.16 -12.35
N ASP A 11 -15.40 -11.52 -13.19
CA ASP A 11 -14.55 -12.70 -13.00
C ASP A 11 -13.73 -12.59 -11.70
N VAL A 12 -13.15 -11.42 -11.42
CA VAL A 12 -12.42 -11.15 -10.18
C VAL A 12 -13.33 -11.31 -8.96
N THR A 13 -14.55 -10.78 -9.01
CA THR A 13 -15.49 -10.88 -7.89
C THR A 13 -15.90 -12.35 -7.66
N ALA A 14 -16.15 -13.10 -8.71
CA ALA A 14 -16.48 -14.54 -8.61
C ALA A 14 -15.33 -15.34 -7.97
N LEU A 15 -14.07 -15.06 -8.36
CA LEU A 15 -12.89 -15.70 -7.77
C LEU A 15 -12.70 -15.30 -6.30
N LEU A 16 -12.95 -14.06 -5.92
CA LEU A 16 -12.89 -13.60 -4.54
C LEU A 16 -13.91 -14.34 -3.66
N VAL A 17 -15.14 -14.54 -4.15
CA VAL A 17 -16.17 -15.30 -3.44
C VAL A 17 -15.76 -16.78 -3.28
N ARG A 18 -15.27 -17.42 -4.34
CA ARG A 18 -14.79 -18.82 -4.28
C ARG A 18 -13.64 -18.96 -3.27
N TRP A 19 -12.70 -18.01 -3.27
CA TRP A 19 -11.58 -18.03 -2.32
C TRP A 19 -12.06 -17.89 -0.86
N SER A 20 -13.00 -16.99 -0.56
CA SER A 20 -13.60 -16.86 0.77
C SER A 20 -14.36 -18.10 1.22
N GLN A 21 -14.81 -18.95 0.28
CA GLN A 21 -15.44 -20.24 0.53
C GLN A 21 -14.44 -21.40 0.70
N GLY A 22 -13.12 -21.11 0.65
CA GLY A 22 -12.05 -22.07 0.88
C GLY A 22 -11.46 -22.71 -0.37
N ASP A 23 -11.83 -22.26 -1.58
CA ASP A 23 -11.23 -22.73 -2.83
C ASP A 23 -9.81 -22.16 -2.98
N ALA A 24 -8.80 -22.97 -2.65
CA ALA A 24 -7.40 -22.56 -2.73
C ALA A 24 -6.96 -22.18 -4.17
N ASN A 25 -7.51 -22.84 -5.19
CA ASN A 25 -7.16 -22.57 -6.59
C ASN A 25 -7.68 -21.20 -7.06
N ALA A 26 -8.70 -20.67 -6.38
CA ALA A 26 -9.24 -19.34 -6.71
C ALA A 26 -8.24 -18.22 -6.44
N LEU A 27 -7.39 -18.34 -5.44
CA LEU A 27 -6.32 -17.36 -5.19
C LEU A 27 -5.27 -17.36 -6.30
N ASP A 28 -4.85 -18.53 -6.77
CA ASP A 28 -3.90 -18.65 -7.87
C ASP A 28 -4.44 -18.03 -9.16
N ALA A 29 -5.69 -18.34 -9.51
CA ALA A 29 -6.37 -17.75 -10.64
C ALA A 29 -6.53 -16.22 -10.51
N LEU A 30 -6.88 -15.75 -9.32
CA LEU A 30 -6.99 -14.32 -8.99
C LEU A 30 -5.65 -13.60 -9.16
N MET A 31 -4.57 -14.18 -8.62
CA MET A 31 -3.23 -13.61 -8.76
C MET A 31 -2.75 -13.63 -10.22
N GLY A 32 -3.09 -14.65 -11.01
CA GLY A 32 -2.82 -14.64 -12.44
C GLY A 32 -3.48 -13.48 -13.17
N LEU A 33 -4.72 -13.12 -12.80
CA LEU A 33 -5.44 -12.00 -13.40
C LEU A 33 -4.96 -10.62 -12.91
N LEU A 34 -4.55 -10.51 -11.65
CA LEU A 34 -4.25 -9.24 -11.00
C LEU A 34 -2.76 -8.98 -10.78
N TYR A 35 -1.89 -9.87 -11.24
CA TYR A 35 -0.44 -9.80 -11.00
C TYR A 35 0.16 -8.47 -11.44
N ASP A 36 -0.10 -8.04 -12.68
CA ASP A 36 0.48 -6.82 -13.24
C ASP A 36 0.03 -5.57 -12.47
N GLU A 37 -1.21 -5.57 -12.00
CA GLU A 37 -1.74 -4.47 -11.20
C GLU A 37 -1.15 -4.46 -9.78
N CYS A 38 -1.04 -5.61 -9.14
CA CYS A 38 -0.32 -5.76 -7.87
C CYS A 38 1.14 -5.31 -8.01
N ARG A 39 1.81 -5.69 -9.10
CA ARG A 39 3.18 -5.27 -9.39
C ARG A 39 3.30 -3.76 -9.63
N ALA A 40 2.32 -3.16 -10.30
CA ALA A 40 2.27 -1.70 -10.48
C ALA A 40 2.07 -0.95 -9.15
N ILE A 41 1.24 -1.48 -8.24
CA ILE A 41 1.07 -0.95 -6.87
C ILE A 41 2.39 -1.08 -6.10
N ALA A 42 3.02 -2.26 -6.11
CA ALA A 42 4.31 -2.51 -5.48
C ALA A 42 5.39 -1.54 -5.98
N ALA A 43 5.53 -1.40 -7.29
CA ALA A 43 6.48 -0.48 -7.90
C ALA A 43 6.22 0.99 -7.51
N ARG A 44 4.94 1.39 -7.37
CA ARG A 44 4.56 2.74 -6.93
C ARG A 44 4.95 3.00 -5.48
N GLN A 45 4.74 2.03 -4.59
CA GLN A 45 5.14 2.14 -3.20
C GLN A 45 6.66 2.20 -3.07
N MET A 46 7.39 1.34 -3.80
CA MET A 46 8.86 1.27 -3.73
C MET A 46 9.57 2.48 -4.35
N ARG A 47 9.00 3.15 -5.36
CA ARG A 47 9.57 4.42 -5.87
C ARG A 47 9.65 5.53 -4.83
N ARG A 48 8.91 5.39 -3.73
CA ARG A 48 8.91 6.34 -2.61
C ARG A 48 9.90 5.97 -1.52
N GLU A 49 10.55 4.80 -1.65
CA GLU A 49 11.58 4.34 -0.73
C GLU A 49 12.97 4.89 -1.10
N ARG A 50 13.84 4.94 -0.09
CA ARG A 50 15.23 5.36 -0.29
C ARG A 50 15.99 4.37 -1.17
N PRO A 51 16.96 4.83 -2.00
CA PRO A 51 17.85 3.95 -2.76
C PRO A 51 18.54 2.93 -1.84
N GLY A 52 18.69 1.69 -2.33
CA GLY A 52 19.30 0.59 -1.57
C GLY A 52 18.31 -0.31 -0.85
N HIS A 53 17.05 -0.32 -1.27
CA HIS A 53 16.06 -1.32 -0.87
C HIS A 53 16.49 -2.70 -1.39
N THR A 54 16.41 -3.74 -0.55
CA THR A 54 16.76 -5.12 -0.93
C THR A 54 15.62 -5.87 -1.59
N LEU A 55 14.39 -5.35 -1.51
CA LEU A 55 13.22 -5.89 -2.19
C LEU A 55 13.06 -5.22 -3.56
N ASP A 56 12.57 -5.99 -4.52
CA ASP A 56 12.04 -5.51 -5.80
C ASP A 56 10.52 -5.68 -5.86
N PRO A 57 9.82 -5.07 -6.85
CA PRO A 57 8.35 -5.16 -6.94
C PRO A 57 7.82 -6.59 -7.06
N THR A 58 8.56 -7.48 -7.72
CA THR A 58 8.20 -8.90 -7.87
C THR A 58 8.26 -9.62 -6.53
N SER A 59 9.34 -9.44 -5.79
CA SER A 59 9.52 -10.00 -4.44
C SER A 59 8.41 -9.50 -3.49
N LEU A 60 8.04 -8.22 -3.57
CA LEU A 60 6.96 -7.66 -2.77
C LEU A 60 5.59 -8.29 -3.10
N VAL A 61 5.32 -8.60 -4.37
CA VAL A 61 4.10 -9.31 -4.77
C VAL A 61 4.11 -10.76 -4.29
N HIS A 62 5.26 -11.44 -4.31
CA HIS A 62 5.37 -12.80 -3.76
C HIS A 62 5.14 -12.82 -2.24
N GLU A 63 5.70 -11.88 -1.50
CA GLU A 63 5.43 -11.73 -0.06
C GLU A 63 3.95 -11.43 0.22
N LEU A 64 3.31 -10.58 -0.61
CA LEU A 64 1.88 -10.35 -0.56
C LEU A 64 1.10 -11.66 -0.75
N TYR A 65 1.43 -12.44 -1.79
CA TYR A 65 0.77 -13.72 -2.07
C TYR A 65 0.83 -14.67 -0.87
N LEU A 66 2.00 -14.84 -0.25
CA LEU A 66 2.17 -15.68 0.93
C LEU A 66 1.28 -15.21 2.10
N ARG A 67 1.16 -13.91 2.33
CA ARG A 67 0.27 -13.36 3.36
C ARG A 67 -1.22 -13.48 3.02
N LEU A 68 -1.57 -13.48 1.74
CA LEU A 68 -2.95 -13.68 1.29
C LEU A 68 -3.43 -15.12 1.53
N ILE A 69 -2.57 -16.12 1.41
CA ILE A 69 -2.92 -17.53 1.70
C ILE A 69 -3.57 -17.68 3.07
N ASP A 70 -3.10 -16.91 4.06
CA ASP A 70 -3.63 -16.95 5.43
C ASP A 70 -4.96 -16.19 5.60
N GLN A 71 -5.39 -15.41 4.58
CA GLN A 71 -6.62 -14.59 4.59
C GLN A 71 -7.84 -15.29 3.97
N ARG A 72 -7.80 -16.59 3.79
CA ARG A 72 -8.86 -17.38 3.12
C ARG A 72 -10.25 -17.29 3.78
N HIS A 73 -10.33 -16.78 5.01
CA HIS A 73 -11.60 -16.57 5.71
C HIS A 73 -12.09 -15.12 5.70
N ALA A 74 -11.36 -14.21 5.02
CA ALA A 74 -11.81 -12.84 4.89
C ALA A 74 -12.99 -12.74 3.92
N THR A 75 -13.97 -11.92 4.25
CA THR A 75 -15.08 -11.62 3.34
C THR A 75 -14.61 -10.62 2.29
N TRP A 76 -14.65 -11.03 1.04
CA TRP A 76 -14.24 -10.23 -0.10
C TRP A 76 -15.47 -9.79 -0.89
N GLU A 77 -15.67 -8.49 -1.05
CA GLU A 77 -16.85 -7.94 -1.71
C GLU A 77 -16.61 -7.59 -3.18
N ASN A 78 -15.43 -7.04 -3.47
CA ASN A 78 -15.12 -6.57 -4.82
C ASN A 78 -13.62 -6.35 -5.03
N ARG A 79 -13.26 -6.12 -6.31
CA ARG A 79 -11.89 -5.88 -6.77
C ARG A 79 -11.23 -4.67 -6.08
N ALA A 80 -11.94 -3.57 -5.88
CA ALA A 80 -11.37 -2.37 -5.27
C ALA A 80 -11.02 -2.59 -3.79
N GLN A 81 -11.85 -3.35 -3.06
CA GLN A 81 -11.55 -3.77 -1.69
C GLN A 81 -10.30 -4.66 -1.66
N PHE A 82 -10.17 -5.62 -2.60
CA PHE A 82 -8.96 -6.45 -2.71
C PHE A 82 -7.70 -5.59 -2.83
N PHE A 83 -7.67 -4.63 -3.77
CA PHE A 83 -6.50 -3.76 -3.93
C PHE A 83 -6.23 -2.86 -2.72
N GLY A 84 -7.26 -2.42 -2.01
CA GLY A 84 -7.09 -1.68 -0.77
C GLY A 84 -6.37 -2.50 0.31
N ILE A 85 -6.77 -3.77 0.47
CA ILE A 85 -6.16 -4.69 1.43
C ILE A 85 -4.75 -5.09 0.97
N ALA A 86 -4.57 -5.41 -0.31
CA ALA A 86 -3.27 -5.75 -0.88
C ALA A 86 -2.24 -4.61 -0.69
N ALA A 87 -2.64 -3.37 -0.97
CA ALA A 87 -1.78 -2.20 -0.79
C ALA A 87 -1.38 -1.97 0.67
N ARG A 88 -2.31 -2.19 1.62
CA ARG A 88 -2.03 -2.14 3.06
C ARG A 88 -1.05 -3.23 3.49
N MET A 89 -1.24 -4.45 2.99
CA MET A 89 -0.31 -5.56 3.25
C MET A 89 1.08 -5.27 2.71
N MET A 90 1.19 -4.79 1.46
CA MET A 90 2.48 -4.40 0.86
C MET A 90 3.18 -3.33 1.70
N ARG A 91 2.46 -2.29 2.16
CA ARG A 91 3.03 -1.28 3.06
C ARG A 91 3.60 -1.91 4.34
N ARG A 92 2.85 -2.80 4.98
CA ARG A 92 3.30 -3.51 6.19
C ARG A 92 4.55 -4.36 5.93
N ILE A 93 4.62 -5.04 4.79
CA ILE A 93 5.82 -5.79 4.39
C ILE A 93 7.03 -4.86 4.29
N LEU A 94 6.89 -3.71 3.64
CA LEU A 94 7.96 -2.72 3.51
C LEU A 94 8.39 -2.16 4.87
N VAL A 95 7.44 -1.86 5.77
CA VAL A 95 7.70 -1.44 7.16
C VAL A 95 8.50 -2.50 7.91
N ASP A 96 8.06 -3.76 7.87
CA ASP A 96 8.72 -4.88 8.54
C ASP A 96 10.17 -5.03 8.05
N HIS A 97 10.39 -4.97 6.73
CA HIS A 97 11.72 -4.98 6.12
C HIS A 97 12.60 -3.80 6.56
N ALA A 98 12.05 -2.59 6.57
CA ALA A 98 12.77 -1.40 7.00
C ALA A 98 13.16 -1.48 8.49
N ARG A 99 12.24 -1.95 9.35
CA ARG A 99 12.50 -2.18 10.78
C ARG A 99 13.57 -3.27 11.00
N ALA A 100 13.52 -4.37 10.27
CA ALA A 100 14.51 -5.45 10.32
C ALA A 100 15.90 -4.94 9.91
N LYS A 101 15.99 -4.20 8.81
CA LYS A 101 17.24 -3.59 8.33
C LYS A 101 17.85 -2.60 9.34
N ARG A 102 17.03 -1.79 10.02
CA ARG A 102 17.49 -0.89 11.09
C ARG A 102 18.02 -1.68 12.29
N ARG A 103 17.38 -2.79 12.69
CA ARG A 103 17.87 -3.66 13.78
C ARG A 103 19.20 -4.30 13.43
N ALA A 104 19.34 -4.87 12.23
CA ALA A 104 20.58 -5.49 11.77
C ALA A 104 21.76 -4.50 11.73
N LYS A 105 21.52 -3.25 11.34
CA LYS A 105 22.55 -2.20 11.35
C LYS A 105 22.97 -1.77 12.77
N ARG A 106 22.10 -1.90 13.77
CA ARG A 106 22.43 -1.57 15.18
C ARG A 106 23.13 -2.72 15.92
N GLY A 107 22.96 -3.97 15.47
CA GLY A 107 23.58 -5.16 16.07
C GLY A 107 24.91 -5.58 15.42
N GLY A 108 25.31 -4.98 14.31
CA GLY A 108 26.59 -5.20 13.64
C GLY A 108 27.51 -4.01 13.82
N SER A 109 28.82 -4.26 13.98
CA SER A 109 29.89 -3.24 14.03
C SER A 109 29.66 -2.13 13.00
N PRO A 110 29.93 -0.86 13.32
CA PRO A 110 29.71 0.24 12.38
C PRO A 110 30.67 0.11 11.22
N THR A 111 30.24 -0.47 10.14
CA THR A 111 30.94 -0.30 8.86
C THR A 111 30.70 1.15 8.47
N LEU A 112 31.75 1.95 8.54
CA LEU A 112 31.83 3.32 8.02
C LEU A 112 31.37 3.31 6.56
N VAL A 113 30.09 3.59 6.32
CA VAL A 113 29.62 3.94 4.97
C VAL A 113 29.96 5.39 4.76
N SER A 114 30.96 5.58 3.89
CA SER A 114 31.47 6.85 3.37
C SER A 114 30.36 7.91 3.25
N LEU A 115 30.60 9.07 3.87
CA LEU A 115 29.90 10.35 3.64
C LEU A 115 30.30 10.87 2.24
N GLY A 116 29.80 10.23 1.19
CA GLY A 116 29.99 10.63 -0.19
C GLY A 116 28.66 10.89 -0.86
N ALA A 117 28.43 12.13 -1.26
CA ALA A 117 27.28 12.68 -1.98
C ALA A 117 26.07 13.05 -1.11
N ALA A 118 26.21 14.20 -0.43
CA ALA A 118 25.07 15.07 -0.15
C ALA A 118 24.55 15.61 -1.50
N SER A 119 23.58 14.91 -2.11
CA SER A 119 22.78 15.49 -3.17
C SER A 119 21.84 16.51 -2.52
N GLU A 120 22.02 17.76 -2.90
CA GLU A 120 21.10 18.86 -2.61
C GLU A 120 19.78 18.63 -3.39
N GLU A 121 18.98 17.65 -3.00
CA GLU A 121 17.61 17.54 -3.49
C GLU A 121 16.65 18.25 -2.52
N PRO A 122 15.67 19.01 -3.06
CA PRO A 122 14.74 19.80 -2.23
C PRO A 122 13.96 18.91 -1.25
N ALA A 123 13.57 19.46 -0.11
CA ALA A 123 12.86 18.80 1.00
C ALA A 123 11.60 18.02 0.60
N ALA A 124 11.04 18.22 -0.60
CA ALA A 124 9.96 17.43 -1.19
C ALA A 124 10.33 15.97 -1.46
N ALA A 125 11.65 15.63 -1.55
CA ALA A 125 12.13 14.27 -1.78
C ALA A 125 12.16 13.39 -0.51
N ARG A 126 11.95 13.96 0.68
CA ARG A 126 11.99 13.23 1.96
C ARG A 126 10.68 12.52 2.33
N THR A 127 9.64 12.59 1.50
CA THR A 127 8.36 11.88 1.69
C THR A 127 8.50 10.35 1.51
N GLY A 128 9.71 9.84 1.29
CA GLY A 128 10.01 8.46 0.92
C GLY A 128 10.44 7.53 2.06
N ASP A 129 10.37 7.94 3.33
CA ASP A 129 10.64 7.01 4.44
C ASP A 129 9.32 6.32 4.84
N VAL A 130 9.15 5.04 4.45
CA VAL A 130 7.96 4.27 4.80
C VAL A 130 7.71 4.23 6.30
N LEU A 131 8.76 4.30 7.13
CA LEU A 131 8.61 4.32 8.58
C LEU A 131 8.03 5.65 9.06
N ALA A 132 8.46 6.77 8.51
CA ALA A 132 7.89 8.08 8.86
C ALA A 132 6.41 8.18 8.45
N ILE A 133 6.06 7.62 7.28
CA ILE A 133 4.66 7.55 6.83
C ILE A 133 3.86 6.60 7.73
N ASP A 134 4.42 5.46 8.12
CA ASP A 134 3.76 4.50 9.01
C ASP A 134 3.47 5.13 10.38
N ASP A 135 4.47 5.75 11.00
CA ASP A 135 4.34 6.45 12.27
C ASP A 135 3.31 7.60 12.19
N ALA A 136 3.26 8.35 11.09
CA ALA A 136 2.25 9.38 10.87
C ALA A 136 0.84 8.79 10.74
N LEU A 137 0.69 7.67 10.02
CA LEU A 137 -0.61 6.99 9.89
C LEU A 137 -1.08 6.38 11.21
N GLU A 138 -0.18 5.87 12.07
CA GLU A 138 -0.53 5.42 13.42
C GLU A 138 -1.06 6.58 14.27
N ARG A 139 -0.45 7.77 14.19
CA ARG A 139 -0.97 8.98 14.87
C ARG A 139 -2.31 9.42 14.32
N LEU A 140 -2.47 9.41 12.99
CA LEU A 140 -3.75 9.76 12.38
C LEU A 140 -4.85 8.76 12.75
N ALA A 141 -4.52 7.48 12.89
CA ALA A 141 -5.48 6.44 13.28
C ALA A 141 -6.08 6.68 14.68
N ALA A 142 -5.33 7.29 15.59
CA ALA A 142 -5.81 7.67 16.91
C ALA A 142 -6.80 8.87 16.87
N ILE A 143 -6.78 9.65 15.78
CA ILE A 143 -7.62 10.84 15.59
C ILE A 143 -8.82 10.52 14.70
N ASP A 144 -8.55 9.89 13.54
CA ASP A 144 -9.55 9.63 12.48
C ASP A 144 -9.16 8.41 11.62
N GLN A 145 -9.73 7.27 11.95
CA GLN A 145 -9.56 6.00 11.23
C GLN A 145 -10.04 6.07 9.78
N ASP A 146 -11.05 6.87 9.50
CA ASP A 146 -11.63 7.00 8.17
C ASP A 146 -10.68 7.74 7.23
N GLN A 147 -9.99 8.75 7.73
CA GLN A 147 -8.94 9.43 6.96
C GLN A 147 -7.77 8.49 6.65
N VAL A 148 -7.37 7.62 7.58
CA VAL A 148 -6.35 6.58 7.32
C VAL A 148 -6.78 5.66 6.18
N ARG A 149 -8.02 5.16 6.19
CA ARG A 149 -8.57 4.33 5.12
C ARG A 149 -8.54 5.04 3.76
N ILE A 150 -8.88 6.32 3.72
CA ILE A 150 -8.82 7.10 2.49
C ILE A 150 -7.38 7.23 1.99
N ILE A 151 -6.41 7.46 2.87
CA ILE A 151 -4.99 7.49 2.49
C ILE A 151 -4.56 6.12 1.94
N GLU A 152 -4.91 5.03 2.60
CA GLU A 152 -4.57 3.68 2.15
C GLU A 152 -5.11 3.38 0.74
N LEU A 153 -6.37 3.69 0.49
CA LEU A 153 -7.01 3.45 -0.80
C LEU A 153 -6.49 4.38 -1.90
N ARG A 154 -6.37 5.69 -1.61
CA ARG A 154 -5.99 6.69 -2.60
C ARG A 154 -4.49 6.75 -2.87
N PHE A 155 -3.69 6.76 -1.80
CA PHE A 155 -2.25 6.97 -1.90
C PHE A 155 -1.50 5.65 -2.15
N PHE A 156 -1.79 4.60 -1.40
CA PHE A 156 -1.06 3.33 -1.53
C PHE A 156 -1.67 2.43 -2.62
N ALA A 157 -2.97 2.18 -2.63
CA ALA A 157 -3.61 1.38 -3.66
C ALA A 157 -3.75 2.13 -5.00
N GLY A 158 -3.87 3.46 -4.97
CA GLY A 158 -4.03 4.29 -6.16
C GLY A 158 -5.43 4.26 -6.75
N LEU A 159 -6.44 3.90 -5.95
CA LEU A 159 -7.83 3.89 -6.38
C LEU A 159 -8.31 5.31 -6.75
N THR A 160 -9.25 5.40 -7.67
CA THR A 160 -9.95 6.64 -8.02
C THR A 160 -10.83 7.12 -6.87
N VAL A 161 -11.32 8.35 -6.94
CA VAL A 161 -12.30 8.88 -5.97
C VAL A 161 -13.57 8.03 -5.96
N GLU A 162 -14.01 7.61 -7.13
CA GLU A 162 -15.21 6.81 -7.36
C GLU A 162 -15.06 5.40 -6.77
N GLU A 163 -13.95 4.72 -7.05
CA GLU A 163 -13.64 3.41 -6.47
C GLU A 163 -13.51 3.48 -4.94
N THR A 164 -12.84 4.52 -4.43
CA THR A 164 -12.71 4.74 -2.98
C THR A 164 -14.07 4.98 -2.33
N ALA A 165 -14.93 5.77 -2.98
CA ALA A 165 -16.28 6.05 -2.53
C ALA A 165 -17.12 4.77 -2.47
N HIS A 166 -17.00 3.93 -3.49
CA HIS A 166 -17.67 2.63 -3.55
C HIS A 166 -17.22 1.71 -2.38
N VAL A 167 -15.90 1.56 -2.17
CA VAL A 167 -15.33 0.73 -1.09
C VAL A 167 -15.76 1.20 0.30
N LEU A 168 -15.87 2.53 0.48
CA LEU A 168 -16.19 3.11 1.79
C LEU A 168 -17.70 3.33 2.01
N GLY A 169 -18.55 3.06 1.02
CA GLY A 169 -19.98 3.34 1.08
C GLY A 169 -20.29 4.83 1.24
N ARG A 170 -19.45 5.72 0.65
CA ARG A 170 -19.53 7.17 0.78
C ARG A 170 -19.76 7.87 -0.57
N SER A 171 -20.17 9.14 -0.53
CA SER A 171 -20.27 9.91 -1.77
C SER A 171 -18.87 10.30 -2.29
N PRO A 172 -18.67 10.39 -3.63
CA PRO A 172 -17.42 10.90 -4.22
C PRO A 172 -17.04 12.30 -3.72
N ARG A 173 -18.04 13.16 -3.49
CA ARG A 173 -17.85 14.50 -2.92
C ARG A 173 -17.26 14.46 -1.52
N THR A 174 -17.73 13.56 -0.67
CA THR A 174 -17.22 13.33 0.69
C THR A 174 -15.77 12.85 0.62
N VAL A 175 -15.49 11.81 -0.18
CA VAL A 175 -14.13 11.27 -0.35
C VAL A 175 -13.16 12.35 -0.85
N LYS A 176 -13.56 13.17 -1.82
CA LYS A 176 -12.73 14.27 -2.36
C LYS A 176 -12.39 15.31 -1.31
N ARG A 177 -13.35 15.66 -0.43
CA ARG A 177 -13.13 16.58 0.68
C ARG A 177 -12.16 16.00 1.69
N GLU A 178 -12.44 14.80 2.16
CA GLU A 178 -11.65 14.11 3.21
C GLU A 178 -10.25 13.77 2.71
N TRP A 179 -10.09 13.39 1.45
CA TRP A 179 -8.77 13.20 0.84
C TRP A 179 -7.90 14.47 0.88
N ARG A 180 -8.50 15.64 0.65
CA ARG A 180 -7.75 16.91 0.74
C ARG A 180 -7.27 17.18 2.16
N LEU A 181 -8.13 16.93 3.17
CA LEU A 181 -7.79 17.12 4.58
C LEU A 181 -6.71 16.12 5.03
N ALA A 182 -6.91 14.84 4.73
CA ALA A 182 -5.97 13.78 5.08
C ALA A 182 -4.58 14.00 4.46
N LYS A 183 -4.53 14.41 3.18
CA LYS A 183 -3.27 14.72 2.49
C LYS A 183 -2.58 15.95 3.09
N ALA A 184 -3.30 17.00 3.44
CA ALA A 184 -2.74 18.20 4.06
C ALA A 184 -2.19 17.89 5.46
N TRP A 185 -2.92 17.10 6.24
CA TRP A 185 -2.48 16.65 7.56
C TRP A 185 -1.20 15.82 7.47
N LEU A 186 -1.18 14.81 6.59
CA LEU A 186 -0.01 13.94 6.41
C LEU A 186 1.23 14.73 5.97
N PHE A 187 1.06 15.70 5.07
CA PHE A 187 2.16 16.54 4.60
C PHE A 187 2.75 17.38 5.73
N ARG A 188 1.91 18.02 6.56
CA ARG A 188 2.36 18.79 7.73
C ARG A 188 3.11 17.90 8.71
N GLU A 189 2.56 16.73 9.03
CA GLU A 189 3.12 15.78 9.99
C GLU A 189 4.52 15.29 9.58
N LEU A 190 4.70 15.01 8.28
CA LEU A 190 5.99 14.58 7.74
C LEU A 190 7.04 15.71 7.71
N GLN A 191 6.61 16.97 7.59
CA GLN A 191 7.52 18.12 7.70
C GLN A 191 8.00 18.34 9.14
N GLU A 192 7.10 18.24 10.13
CA GLU A 192 7.44 18.39 11.54
C GLU A 192 8.43 17.33 12.04
N GLN A 193 8.37 16.11 11.49
CA GLN A 193 9.35 15.04 11.78
C GLN A 193 10.72 15.25 11.13
N SER A 194 10.81 16.14 10.18
CA SER A 194 12.05 16.41 9.43
C SER A 194 12.82 17.63 9.95
N SER A 195 12.23 18.38 10.91
CA SER A 195 12.79 19.57 11.54
C SER A 195 13.44 19.22 12.87
#